data_dd6fa3784223f8da4a176d4f9636cb94
#
_entry.id   dd6fa3784223f8da4a176d4f9636cb94
#
_cell.length_a   1.000
_cell.length_b   1.000
_cell.length_c   1.000
_cell.angle_alpha   90.00
_cell.angle_beta   90.00
_cell.angle_gamma   90.00
#
_symmetry.space_group_name_H-M   'P 1'
#
loop_
_entity.id
_entity.type
_entity.pdbx_description
1 polymer ?
#
loop_
_entity_poly.entity_id
_entity_poly.type
_entity_poly.pdbx_seq_one_letter_code
_entity_poly.pdbx_strand_id
1 'polypeptide(L)'
;MSKISKKNKSIILLATIIVLIAVFCTVISGDVFGVYNPLRVTNGFIQVRILNKDYYEIQEYPKVMIANKDLNLVDYMKNLGWTYVETKDADKLVMENIYEFKYKEGAAFVEVIHHKNYYIWKWRE
;
A
#
# COMPACT_ATOMS: atom_id res chain seq x y z
N MET A 1 -40.71 -22.57 14.35
CA MET A 1 -39.65 -21.83 13.66
C MET A 1 -40.04 -20.37 13.59
N SER A 2 -39.29 -19.53 14.25
CA SER A 2 -39.58 -18.10 14.26
C SER A 2 -39.30 -17.50 12.89
N LYS A 3 -40.25 -16.78 12.34
CA LYS A 3 -40.07 -16.06 11.07
C LYS A 3 -39.21 -14.83 11.35
N ILE A 4 -38.08 -14.73 10.66
CA ILE A 4 -37.27 -13.52 10.69
C ILE A 4 -38.04 -12.40 10.00
N SER A 5 -38.22 -11.25 10.63
CA SER A 5 -38.90 -10.11 10.03
C SER A 5 -38.11 -9.57 8.84
N LYS A 6 -38.78 -8.86 7.91
CA LYS A 6 -38.11 -8.23 6.76
C LYS A 6 -36.96 -7.32 7.20
N LYS A 7 -37.14 -6.58 8.30
CA LYS A 7 -36.13 -5.71 8.86
C LYS A 7 -34.89 -6.51 9.32
N ASN A 8 -35.10 -7.65 10.00
CA ASN A 8 -34.01 -8.49 10.46
C ASN A 8 -33.28 -9.16 9.30
N LYS A 9 -34.01 -9.57 8.25
CA LYS A 9 -33.41 -10.10 7.03
C LYS A 9 -32.50 -9.07 6.35
N SER A 10 -32.95 -7.83 6.27
CA SER A 10 -32.15 -6.74 5.71
C SER A 10 -30.89 -6.46 6.51
N ILE A 11 -30.99 -6.49 7.84
CA ILE A 11 -29.84 -6.29 8.75
C ILE A 11 -28.84 -7.43 8.59
N ILE A 12 -29.29 -8.67 8.54
CA ILE A 12 -28.43 -9.86 8.33
C ILE A 12 -27.75 -9.79 6.97
N LEU A 13 -28.47 -9.43 5.92
CA LEU A 13 -27.93 -9.28 4.58
C LEU A 13 -26.85 -8.19 4.55
N LEU A 14 -27.12 -7.04 5.14
CA LEU A 14 -26.16 -5.94 5.21
C LEU A 14 -24.90 -6.33 5.99
N ALA A 15 -25.06 -6.99 7.14
CA ALA A 15 -23.94 -7.48 7.94
C ALA A 15 -23.09 -8.49 7.14
N THR A 16 -23.71 -9.41 6.42
CA THR A 16 -23.03 -10.39 5.57
C THR A 16 -22.22 -9.69 4.47
N ILE A 17 -22.79 -8.70 3.81
CA ILE A 17 -22.12 -7.93 2.77
C ILE A 17 -20.90 -7.21 3.35
N ILE A 18 -21.02 -6.57 4.52
CA ILE A 18 -19.92 -5.89 5.17
C ILE A 18 -18.76 -6.85 5.50
N VAL A 19 -19.08 -8.03 6.03
CA VAL A 19 -18.07 -9.07 6.33
C VAL A 19 -17.37 -9.54 5.07
N LEU A 20 -18.10 -9.78 3.99
CA LEU A 20 -17.52 -10.21 2.71
C LEU A 20 -16.59 -9.13 2.13
N ILE A 21 -17.00 -7.88 2.20
CA ILE A 21 -16.16 -6.75 1.75
C ILE A 21 -14.89 -6.67 2.59
N ALA A 22 -14.99 -6.82 3.91
CA ALA A 22 -13.83 -6.78 4.81
C ALA A 22 -12.83 -7.90 4.51
N VAL A 23 -13.30 -9.13 4.29
CA VAL A 23 -12.46 -10.26 3.92
C VAL A 23 -11.79 -10.02 2.57
N PHE A 24 -12.56 -9.58 1.58
CA PHE A 24 -12.06 -9.28 0.24
C PHE A 24 -10.97 -8.20 0.28
N CYS A 25 -11.20 -7.10 1.01
CA CYS A 25 -10.22 -6.03 1.18
C CYS A 25 -8.95 -6.51 1.88
N THR A 26 -9.08 -7.39 2.88
CA THR A 26 -7.93 -7.96 3.59
C THR A 26 -7.07 -8.80 2.65
N VAL A 27 -7.67 -9.65 1.82
CA VAL A 27 -6.95 -10.47 0.85
C VAL A 27 -6.24 -9.60 -0.18
N ILE A 28 -6.92 -8.63 -0.77
CA ILE A 28 -6.32 -7.70 -1.73
C ILE A 28 -5.18 -6.90 -1.10
N SER A 29 -5.37 -6.41 0.12
CA SER A 29 -4.33 -5.70 0.88
C SER A 29 -3.07 -6.52 1.00
N GLY A 30 -3.19 -7.81 1.38
CA GLY A 30 -2.07 -8.73 1.49
C GLY A 30 -1.39 -8.99 0.16
N ASP A 31 -2.15 -9.22 -0.90
CA ASP A 31 -1.62 -9.54 -2.23
C ASP A 31 -0.97 -8.33 -2.91
N VAL A 32 -1.58 -7.16 -2.83
CA VAL A 32 -1.10 -5.96 -3.52
C VAL A 32 -0.04 -5.23 -2.72
N PHE A 33 -0.27 -5.03 -1.44
CA PHE A 33 0.61 -4.23 -0.57
C PHE A 33 1.53 -5.05 0.31
N GLY A 34 1.28 -6.36 0.47
CA GLY A 34 1.99 -7.19 1.44
C GLY A 34 1.61 -6.87 2.89
N VAL A 35 0.48 -6.21 3.09
CA VAL A 35 -0.02 -5.77 4.40
C VAL A 35 -1.49 -6.17 4.54
N TYR A 36 -1.82 -6.95 5.56
CA TYR A 36 -3.18 -7.41 5.79
C TYR A 36 -3.98 -6.46 6.71
N ASN A 37 -3.90 -5.16 6.43
CA ASN A 37 -4.65 -4.14 7.15
C ASN A 37 -5.49 -3.31 6.17
N PRO A 38 -6.74 -3.73 5.89
CA PRO A 38 -7.57 -3.07 4.89
C PRO A 38 -7.94 -1.63 5.24
N LEU A 39 -8.04 -1.30 6.53
CA LEU A 39 -8.38 0.06 6.95
C LEU A 39 -7.25 1.04 6.61
N ARG A 40 -6.01 0.67 6.89
CA ARG A 40 -4.86 1.53 6.58
C ARG A 40 -4.61 1.64 5.08
N VAL A 41 -4.76 0.54 4.36
CA VAL A 41 -4.64 0.53 2.89
C VAL A 41 -5.71 1.42 2.26
N THR A 42 -6.97 1.28 2.68
CA THR A 42 -8.08 2.10 2.18
C THR A 42 -7.84 3.58 2.48
N ASN A 43 -7.42 3.91 3.71
CA ASN A 43 -7.10 5.28 4.07
C ASN A 43 -5.94 5.83 3.23
N GLY A 44 -4.92 5.01 2.95
CA GLY A 44 -3.81 5.38 2.07
C GLY A 44 -4.28 5.76 0.67
N PHE A 45 -5.16 4.97 0.08
CA PHE A 45 -5.76 5.29 -1.20
C PHE A 45 -6.54 6.62 -1.16
N ILE A 46 -7.34 6.83 -0.12
CA ILE A 46 -8.10 8.07 0.04
C ILE A 46 -7.15 9.27 0.14
N GLN A 47 -6.11 9.17 0.96
CA GLN A 47 -5.15 10.26 1.15
C GLN A 47 -4.41 10.62 -0.14
N VAL A 48 -3.93 9.63 -0.87
CA VAL A 48 -3.09 9.85 -2.06
C VAL A 48 -3.94 10.11 -3.30
N ARG A 49 -5.00 9.32 -3.51
CA ARG A 49 -5.78 9.37 -4.76
C ARG A 49 -6.90 10.41 -4.74
N ILE A 50 -7.56 10.60 -3.62
CA ILE A 50 -8.71 11.51 -3.50
C ILE A 50 -8.28 12.86 -2.95
N LEU A 51 -7.51 12.88 -1.87
CA LEU A 51 -7.03 14.12 -1.25
C LEU A 51 -5.74 14.65 -1.86
N ASN A 52 -5.18 13.94 -2.83
CA ASN A 52 -3.97 14.33 -3.58
C ASN A 52 -2.76 14.61 -2.68
N LYS A 53 -2.61 13.84 -1.62
CA LYS A 53 -1.40 13.89 -0.78
C LYS A 53 -0.23 13.27 -1.52
N ASP A 54 1.00 13.67 -1.18
CA ASP A 54 2.21 13.14 -1.81
C ASP A 54 2.42 11.68 -1.47
N TYR A 55 2.18 11.30 -0.23
CA TYR A 55 2.34 9.91 0.22
C TYR A 55 1.52 9.65 1.49
N TYR A 56 1.38 8.36 1.82
CA TYR A 56 0.79 7.91 3.08
C TYR A 56 1.48 6.63 3.54
N GLU A 57 1.91 6.58 4.79
CA GLU A 57 2.54 5.40 5.38
C GLU A 57 1.48 4.39 5.80
N ILE A 58 1.48 3.22 5.14
CA ILE A 58 0.53 2.14 5.41
C ILE A 58 0.98 1.29 6.59
N GLN A 59 2.28 1.00 6.66
CA GLN A 59 2.87 0.16 7.70
C GLN A 59 4.23 0.73 8.12
N GLU A 60 4.48 0.73 9.42
CA GLU A 60 5.72 1.29 9.95
C GLU A 60 6.92 0.34 9.82
N TYR A 61 6.71 -0.95 10.07
CA TYR A 61 7.81 -1.92 10.01
C TYR A 61 7.31 -3.32 9.62
N PRO A 62 7.84 -3.94 8.56
CA PRO A 62 8.64 -3.26 7.53
C PRO A 62 7.84 -2.13 6.89
N LYS A 63 8.54 -1.06 6.55
CA LYS A 63 7.87 0.16 6.06
C LYS A 63 7.23 -0.06 4.70
N VAL A 64 5.95 0.30 4.58
CA VAL A 64 5.20 0.26 3.33
C VAL A 64 4.47 1.59 3.18
N MET A 65 4.62 2.21 2.02
CA MET A 65 3.97 3.48 1.68
C MET A 65 3.26 3.40 0.36
N ILE A 66 2.17 4.16 0.23
CA ILE A 66 1.59 4.48 -1.06
C ILE A 66 2.02 5.91 -1.41
N ALA A 67 2.49 6.12 -2.62
CA ALA A 67 2.98 7.41 -3.07
C ALA A 67 2.26 7.89 -4.32
N ASN A 68 2.08 9.22 -4.42
CA ASN A 68 1.51 9.83 -5.60
C ASN A 68 2.44 9.61 -6.80
N LYS A 69 1.87 9.45 -8.00
CA LYS A 69 2.63 9.26 -9.24
C LYS A 69 3.64 10.38 -9.51
N ASP A 70 3.41 11.57 -8.98
CA ASP A 70 4.26 12.74 -9.18
C ASP A 70 5.41 12.82 -8.16
N LEU A 71 5.41 11.95 -7.14
CA LEU A 71 6.45 11.92 -6.13
C LEU A 71 7.58 10.97 -6.56
N ASN A 72 8.80 11.50 -6.61
CA ASN A 72 9.98 10.73 -6.97
C ASN A 72 10.64 10.15 -5.71
N LEU A 73 10.84 8.83 -5.70
CA LEU A 73 11.46 8.14 -4.56
C LEU A 73 12.89 8.63 -4.29
N VAL A 74 13.67 8.86 -5.34
CA VAL A 74 15.06 9.32 -5.20
C VAL A 74 15.10 10.68 -4.51
N ASP A 75 14.22 11.60 -4.92
CA ASP A 75 14.13 12.92 -4.28
C ASP A 75 13.64 12.84 -2.84
N TYR A 76 12.65 11.99 -2.58
CA TYR A 76 12.15 11.74 -1.23
C TYR A 76 13.26 11.23 -0.30
N MET A 77 14.03 10.25 -0.75
CA MET A 77 15.13 9.68 0.03
C MET A 77 16.29 10.66 0.20
N LYS A 78 16.58 11.46 -0.83
CA LYS A 78 17.61 12.50 -0.78
C LYS A 78 17.29 13.53 0.31
N ASN A 79 16.02 13.93 0.43
CA ASN A 79 15.58 14.87 1.47
C ASN A 79 15.76 14.30 2.89
N LEU A 80 15.79 12.96 3.02
CA LEU A 80 16.07 12.27 4.28
C LEU A 80 17.56 12.02 4.51
N GLY A 81 18.42 12.42 3.57
CA GLY A 81 19.87 12.24 3.69
C GLY A 81 20.42 10.99 3.00
N TRP A 82 19.60 10.25 2.29
CA TRP A 82 20.03 9.04 1.58
C TRP A 82 20.54 9.36 0.18
N THR A 83 21.58 8.63 -0.25
CA THR A 83 22.16 8.76 -1.57
C THR A 83 21.74 7.58 -2.45
N TYR A 84 21.23 7.88 -3.63
CA TYR A 84 20.85 6.87 -4.62
C TYR A 84 22.10 6.16 -5.17
N VAL A 85 22.02 4.84 -5.27
CA VAL A 85 23.12 4.01 -5.81
C VAL A 85 22.74 3.43 -7.18
N GLU A 86 21.74 2.57 -7.22
CA GLU A 86 21.32 1.91 -8.47
C GLU A 86 19.89 1.38 -8.36
N THR A 87 19.33 1.06 -9.53
CA THR A 87 18.01 0.43 -9.66
C THR A 87 18.16 -0.90 -10.38
N LYS A 88 17.53 -1.95 -9.84
CA LYS A 88 17.48 -3.27 -10.46
C LYS A 88 16.05 -3.68 -10.72
N ASP A 89 15.80 -4.36 -11.83
CA ASP A 89 14.50 -4.93 -12.13
C ASP A 89 14.32 -6.20 -11.30
N ALA A 90 13.30 -6.23 -10.44
CA ALA A 90 13.00 -7.39 -9.61
C ALA A 90 12.07 -8.38 -10.31
N ASP A 91 11.03 -7.87 -10.98
CA ASP A 91 10.06 -8.68 -11.70
C ASP A 91 9.53 -7.90 -12.91
N LYS A 92 9.81 -8.39 -14.11
CA LYS A 92 9.39 -7.75 -15.37
C LYS A 92 7.87 -7.85 -15.60
N LEU A 93 7.23 -8.88 -15.04
CA LEU A 93 5.79 -9.10 -15.23
C LEU A 93 4.94 -8.12 -14.40
N VAL A 94 5.45 -7.68 -13.25
CA VAL A 94 4.73 -6.83 -12.30
C VAL A 94 5.25 -5.39 -12.31
N MET A 95 6.15 -5.05 -13.22
CA MET A 95 6.81 -3.72 -13.29
C MET A 95 7.36 -3.29 -11.93
N GLU A 96 8.07 -4.20 -11.28
CA GLU A 96 8.64 -4.00 -9.97
C GLU A 96 10.13 -3.71 -10.08
N ASN A 97 10.60 -2.67 -9.42
CA ASN A 97 11.99 -2.27 -9.39
C ASN A 97 12.49 -2.20 -7.95
N ILE A 98 13.76 -2.48 -7.75
CA ILE A 98 14.41 -2.34 -6.45
C ILE A 98 15.42 -1.21 -6.53
N TYR A 99 15.23 -0.17 -5.71
CA TYR A 99 16.15 0.94 -5.59
C TYR A 99 17.07 0.74 -4.39
N GLU A 100 18.38 0.92 -4.59
CA GLU A 100 19.37 0.88 -3.54
C GLU A 100 19.79 2.28 -3.14
N PHE A 101 19.83 2.55 -1.83
CA PHE A 101 20.26 3.81 -1.25
C PHE A 101 21.31 3.58 -0.18
N LYS A 102 22.18 4.55 0.00
CA LYS A 102 23.20 4.56 1.05
C LYS A 102 23.07 5.77 1.96
N TYR A 103 23.24 5.55 3.24
CA TYR A 103 23.34 6.61 4.25
C TYR A 103 24.42 6.23 5.26
N LYS A 104 25.51 6.99 5.30
CA LYS A 104 26.71 6.67 6.09
C LYS A 104 27.19 5.24 5.76
N GLU A 105 27.17 4.32 6.72
CA GLU A 105 27.56 2.91 6.54
C GLU A 105 26.35 2.00 6.26
N GLY A 106 25.15 2.56 6.32
CA GLY A 106 23.91 1.81 6.11
C GLY A 106 23.48 1.77 4.66
N ALA A 107 22.76 0.72 4.30
CA ALA A 107 22.12 0.57 3.00
C ALA A 107 20.63 0.32 3.17
N ALA A 108 19.83 0.85 2.28
CA ALA A 108 18.39 0.60 2.24
C ALA A 108 17.99 0.14 0.85
N PHE A 109 17.12 -0.85 0.81
CA PHE A 109 16.56 -1.37 -0.44
C PHE A 109 15.06 -1.13 -0.42
N VAL A 110 14.56 -0.43 -1.43
CA VAL A 110 13.14 -0.10 -1.54
C VAL A 110 12.59 -0.73 -2.83
N GLU A 111 11.65 -1.63 -2.66
CA GLU A 111 10.87 -2.17 -3.76
C GLU A 111 9.82 -1.16 -4.20
N VAL A 112 9.83 -0.80 -5.48
CA VAL A 112 8.84 0.12 -6.06
C VAL A 112 7.96 -0.65 -7.02
N ILE A 113 6.67 -0.70 -6.72
CA ILE A 113 5.67 -1.29 -7.61
C ILE A 113 4.95 -0.15 -8.31
N HIS A 114 5.05 -0.12 -9.64
CA HIS A 114 4.47 0.93 -10.47
C HIS A 114 3.03 0.60 -10.84
N HIS A 115 2.10 1.46 -10.43
CA HIS A 115 0.72 1.44 -10.90
C HIS A 115 0.47 2.68 -11.75
N LYS A 116 -0.62 2.71 -12.52
CA LYS A 116 -0.92 3.78 -13.45
C LYS A 116 -0.95 5.17 -12.81
N ASN A 117 -1.50 5.26 -11.60
CA ASN A 117 -1.76 6.54 -10.94
C ASN A 117 -1.11 6.70 -9.57
N TYR A 118 -0.34 5.72 -9.14
CA TYR A 118 0.33 5.73 -7.83
C TYR A 118 1.45 4.71 -7.82
N TYR A 119 2.31 4.80 -6.80
CA TYR A 119 3.38 3.84 -6.55
C TYR A 119 3.21 3.23 -5.18
N ILE A 120 3.66 1.97 -5.01
CA ILE A 120 3.79 1.33 -3.72
C ILE A 120 5.27 1.17 -3.43
N TRP A 121 5.73 1.71 -2.32
CA TRP A 121 7.10 1.62 -1.86
C TRP A 121 7.17 0.67 -0.67
N LYS A 122 7.97 -0.39 -0.79
CA LYS A 122 8.19 -1.36 0.28
C LYS A 122 9.66 -1.40 0.63
N TRP A 123 10.00 -1.02 1.85
CA TRP A 123 11.36 -1.14 2.33
C TRP A 123 11.66 -2.59 2.67
N ARG A 124 12.78 -3.11 2.18
CA ARG A 124 13.26 -4.45 2.52
C ARG A 124 14.04 -4.41 3.82
N GLU A 125 13.90 -5.47 4.59
CA GLU A 125 14.69 -5.66 5.81
C GLU A 125 16.12 -6.12 5.48
#